data_399157349e245038a0e26e1e98b999d7
#
_entry.id   399157349e245038a0e26e1e98b999d7
#
_cell.length_a   1.000
_cell.length_b   1.000
_cell.length_c   1.000
_cell.angle_alpha   90.00
_cell.angle_beta   90.00
_cell.angle_gamma   90.00
#
_symmetry.space_group_name_H-M   'P 1'
#
loop_
_entity.id
_entity.type
_entity.pdbx_description
1 polymer ?
#
loop_
_entity_poly.entity_id
_entity_poly.type
_entity_poly.pdbx_seq_one_letter_code
_entity_poly.pdbx_strand_id
1 'polypeptide(L)'
;RGGLITQINPGADGPVLSLEFDDNRLLPMLYGDFDRHLARIEQSLGVTIASRGNTVAISGDPGAVKIARSVLLSLYDRLTQGMEVSIAEIDSALRMVRGEAADRGVEELVGGKLIVRTPKRHISPRSPGQQCYIRALMDNELTFGLGPAGTGKTYLAVGMAVSMLTSGAVDRIVLSRPAVEAGERLGFLPGDMRDKIDPFLRPLYDALYDMMPTDQVDRRLESGEIEVAPLAFMRGRTLSNAYVILDEAQNATSVQMKMALTRIGENSRMVV
;
A
#
# COMPACT_ATOMS: atom_id res chain seq x y z
N ARG A 1 -18.94 -10.19 -12.49
CA ARG A 1 -18.38 -10.92 -13.64
C ARG A 1 -18.83 -10.19 -14.89
N GLY A 2 -18.19 -9.07 -15.27
CA GLY A 2 -18.40 -8.35 -16.51
C GLY A 2 -17.50 -8.98 -17.58
N GLY A 3 -18.07 -9.30 -18.75
CA GLY A 3 -17.33 -9.92 -19.84
C GLY A 3 -16.52 -8.89 -20.60
N LEU A 4 -15.21 -8.91 -20.44
CA LEU A 4 -14.27 -8.17 -21.27
C LEU A 4 -14.04 -8.96 -22.56
N ILE A 5 -14.48 -8.43 -23.70
CA ILE A 5 -14.24 -9.02 -25.01
C ILE A 5 -12.88 -8.53 -25.51
N THR A 6 -11.94 -9.45 -25.72
CA THR A 6 -10.66 -9.16 -26.34
C THR A 6 -10.66 -9.73 -27.75
N GLN A 7 -10.57 -8.88 -28.75
CA GLN A 7 -10.41 -9.30 -30.17
C GLN A 7 -9.06 -8.87 -30.70
N ILE A 8 -8.36 -9.76 -31.39
CA ILE A 8 -7.11 -9.46 -32.10
C ILE A 8 -7.45 -9.44 -33.58
N ASN A 9 -7.41 -8.24 -34.18
CA ASN A 9 -7.59 -8.07 -35.62
C ASN A 9 -6.26 -7.75 -36.28
N PRO A 10 -5.94 -8.35 -37.44
CA PRO A 10 -4.77 -7.94 -38.22
C PRO A 10 -5.04 -6.57 -38.85
N GLY A 11 -4.38 -5.52 -38.34
CA GLY A 11 -4.35 -4.19 -38.95
C GLY A 11 -3.25 -4.07 -39.99
N ALA A 12 -3.26 -3.00 -40.81
CA ALA A 12 -2.25 -2.74 -41.82
C ALA A 12 -0.83 -2.55 -41.25
N ASP A 13 -0.73 -2.15 -39.97
CA ASP A 13 0.53 -1.83 -39.27
C ASP A 13 0.82 -2.82 -38.12
N GLY A 14 0.27 -4.03 -38.11
CA GLY A 14 0.50 -5.05 -37.09
C GLY A 14 -0.78 -5.47 -36.31
N PRO A 15 -0.66 -6.39 -35.36
CA PRO A 15 -1.82 -6.87 -34.61
C PRO A 15 -2.40 -5.75 -33.73
N VAL A 16 -3.68 -5.42 -33.97
CA VAL A 16 -4.45 -4.48 -33.15
C VAL A 16 -5.23 -5.27 -32.11
N LEU A 17 -5.01 -4.98 -30.84
CA LEU A 17 -5.76 -5.56 -29.72
C LEU A 17 -6.88 -4.62 -29.33
N SER A 18 -8.13 -5.08 -29.38
CA SER A 18 -9.30 -4.33 -28.97
C SER A 18 -9.81 -4.80 -27.62
N LEU A 19 -10.06 -3.86 -26.70
CA LEU A 19 -10.69 -4.06 -25.40
C LEU A 19 -12.07 -3.40 -25.41
N GLU A 20 -13.08 -4.11 -24.97
CA GLU A 20 -14.42 -3.57 -24.77
C GLU A 20 -14.75 -3.54 -23.28
N PHE A 21 -15.28 -2.42 -22.80
CA PHE A 21 -15.60 -2.18 -21.40
C PHE A 21 -17.13 -2.11 -21.21
N ASP A 22 -17.63 -2.77 -20.15
CA ASP A 22 -19.08 -2.93 -19.94
C ASP A 22 -19.76 -1.66 -19.39
N ASP A 23 -19.07 -0.84 -18.58
CA ASP A 23 -19.65 0.34 -17.94
C ASP A 23 -19.08 1.64 -18.50
N ASN A 24 -19.84 2.25 -19.42
CA ASN A 24 -19.48 3.52 -20.05
C ASN A 24 -19.34 4.70 -19.08
N ARG A 25 -19.94 4.62 -17.88
CA ARG A 25 -19.86 5.69 -16.86
C ARG A 25 -18.47 5.80 -16.25
N LEU A 26 -17.70 4.72 -16.28
CA LEU A 26 -16.34 4.68 -15.74
C LEU A 26 -15.28 5.14 -16.75
N LEU A 27 -15.62 5.17 -18.06
CA LEU A 27 -14.64 5.47 -19.10
C LEU A 27 -14.08 6.89 -19.05
N PRO A 28 -14.85 7.96 -18.75
CA PRO A 28 -14.27 9.29 -18.58
C PRO A 28 -13.22 9.34 -17.47
N MET A 29 -13.41 8.57 -16.39
CA MET A 29 -12.43 8.45 -15.29
C MET A 29 -11.23 7.59 -15.69
N LEU A 30 -11.44 6.56 -16.53
CA LEU A 30 -10.36 5.73 -17.05
C LEU A 30 -9.47 6.50 -18.03
N TYR A 31 -10.07 7.27 -18.95
CA TYR A 31 -9.33 8.03 -19.97
C TYR A 31 -8.74 9.33 -19.43
N GLY A 32 -9.39 9.90 -18.41
CA GLY A 32 -9.05 11.20 -17.85
C GLY A 32 -9.43 12.36 -18.75
N ASP A 33 -9.33 13.58 -18.24
CA ASP A 33 -9.64 14.77 -19.01
C ASP A 33 -8.78 14.84 -20.27
N PHE A 34 -9.41 15.02 -21.44
CA PHE A 34 -8.73 15.06 -22.74
C PHE A 34 -7.83 13.84 -23.01
N ASP A 35 -8.24 12.66 -22.60
CA ASP A 35 -7.54 11.38 -22.76
C ASP A 35 -6.12 11.35 -22.17
N ARG A 36 -5.82 12.23 -21.20
CA ARG A 36 -4.48 12.38 -20.60
C ARG A 36 -3.95 11.09 -19.97
N HIS A 37 -4.83 10.20 -19.52
CA HIS A 37 -4.44 8.91 -18.95
C HIS A 37 -3.97 7.96 -20.04
N LEU A 38 -4.68 7.92 -21.18
CA LEU A 38 -4.29 7.12 -22.34
C LEU A 38 -2.96 7.64 -22.92
N ALA A 39 -2.84 8.96 -23.09
CA ALA A 39 -1.61 9.59 -23.56
C ALA A 39 -0.39 9.28 -22.66
N ARG A 40 -0.59 9.21 -21.34
CA ARG A 40 0.47 8.81 -20.39
C ARG A 40 0.93 7.37 -20.60
N ILE A 41 -0.01 6.45 -20.86
CA ILE A 41 0.29 5.03 -21.16
C ILE A 41 1.02 4.92 -22.49
N GLU A 42 0.54 5.59 -23.55
CA GLU A 42 1.18 5.64 -24.87
C GLU A 42 2.62 6.11 -24.79
N GLN A 43 2.85 7.26 -24.14
CA GLN A 43 4.18 7.82 -23.96
C GLN A 43 5.12 6.87 -23.20
N SER A 44 4.59 6.17 -22.20
CA SER A 44 5.39 5.28 -21.36
C SER A 44 5.77 3.98 -22.06
N LEU A 45 4.89 3.44 -22.91
CA LEU A 45 5.06 2.11 -23.51
C LEU A 45 5.42 2.15 -25.00
N GLY A 46 5.33 3.30 -25.66
CA GLY A 46 5.56 3.41 -27.11
C GLY A 46 4.47 2.71 -27.94
N VAL A 47 3.24 2.68 -27.44
CA VAL A 47 2.06 2.14 -28.13
C VAL A 47 1.16 3.27 -28.58
N THR A 48 0.25 2.99 -29.52
CA THR A 48 -0.85 3.89 -29.91
C THR A 48 -2.14 3.34 -29.37
N ILE A 49 -2.94 4.20 -28.70
CA ILE A 49 -4.21 3.83 -28.07
C ILE A 49 -5.33 4.71 -28.67
N ALA A 50 -6.25 4.11 -29.38
CA ALA A 50 -7.40 4.80 -29.93
C ALA A 50 -8.68 4.39 -29.19
N SER A 51 -9.38 5.37 -28.60
CA SER A 51 -10.66 5.16 -27.92
C SER A 51 -11.84 5.47 -28.84
N ARG A 52 -12.82 4.58 -28.89
CA ARG A 52 -14.07 4.80 -29.64
C ARG A 52 -15.26 4.21 -28.86
N GLY A 53 -16.02 5.07 -28.22
CA GLY A 53 -17.11 4.64 -27.35
C GLY A 53 -16.59 3.82 -26.18
N ASN A 54 -17.07 2.59 -26.04
CA ASN A 54 -16.64 1.65 -25.00
C ASN A 54 -15.46 0.75 -25.42
N THR A 55 -14.91 0.97 -26.61
CA THR A 55 -13.82 0.14 -27.16
C THR A 55 -12.53 0.93 -27.21
N VAL A 56 -11.43 0.31 -26.79
CA VAL A 56 -10.07 0.81 -26.86
C VAL A 56 -9.24 -0.10 -27.74
N ALA A 57 -8.69 0.43 -28.81
CA ALA A 57 -7.79 -0.27 -29.71
C ALA A 57 -6.33 0.08 -29.37
N ILE A 58 -5.49 -0.92 -29.21
CA ILE A 58 -4.06 -0.77 -28.85
C ILE A 58 -3.22 -1.37 -29.96
N SER A 59 -2.28 -0.61 -30.50
CA SER A 59 -1.33 -1.03 -31.55
C SER A 59 0.10 -0.68 -31.16
N GLY A 60 1.07 -1.48 -31.62
CA GLY A 60 2.50 -1.29 -31.34
C GLY A 60 3.24 -2.62 -31.17
N ASP A 61 4.38 -2.58 -30.48
CA ASP A 61 5.11 -3.81 -30.14
C ASP A 61 4.24 -4.81 -29.37
N PRO A 62 4.21 -6.11 -29.73
CA PRO A 62 3.36 -7.09 -29.09
C PRO A 62 3.54 -7.20 -27.56
N GLY A 63 4.77 -7.04 -27.06
CA GLY A 63 5.07 -7.02 -25.63
C GLY A 63 4.49 -5.78 -24.94
N ALA A 64 4.70 -4.59 -25.54
CA ALA A 64 4.16 -3.33 -25.05
C ALA A 64 2.62 -3.29 -25.08
N VAL A 65 1.99 -3.85 -26.12
CA VAL A 65 0.54 -4.00 -26.24
C VAL A 65 -0.04 -4.86 -25.12
N LYS A 66 0.61 -5.99 -24.78
CA LYS A 66 0.19 -6.83 -23.64
C LYS A 66 0.28 -6.08 -22.31
N ILE A 67 1.34 -5.32 -22.09
CA ILE A 67 1.53 -4.47 -20.89
C ILE A 67 0.42 -3.41 -20.83
N ALA A 68 0.19 -2.66 -21.92
CA ALA A 68 -0.86 -1.65 -21.99
C ALA A 68 -2.23 -2.22 -21.69
N ARG A 69 -2.56 -3.40 -22.24
CA ARG A 69 -3.78 -4.15 -21.92
C ARG A 69 -3.90 -4.40 -20.41
N SER A 70 -2.87 -4.97 -19.79
CA SER A 70 -2.89 -5.30 -18.37
C SER A 70 -3.04 -4.06 -17.50
N VAL A 71 -2.39 -2.95 -17.85
CA VAL A 71 -2.52 -1.66 -17.18
C VAL A 71 -3.96 -1.15 -17.27
N LEU A 72 -4.56 -1.08 -18.47
CA LEU A 72 -5.93 -0.61 -18.67
C LEU A 72 -6.95 -1.45 -17.90
N LEU A 73 -6.82 -2.77 -17.95
CA LEU A 73 -7.68 -3.69 -17.18
C LEU A 73 -7.54 -3.47 -15.68
N SER A 74 -6.31 -3.29 -15.21
CA SER A 74 -6.04 -3.01 -13.80
C SER A 74 -6.67 -1.69 -13.34
N LEU A 75 -6.60 -0.64 -14.13
CA LEU A 75 -7.18 0.66 -13.81
C LEU A 75 -8.73 0.63 -13.87
N TYR A 76 -9.30 -0.06 -14.86
CA TYR A 76 -10.75 -0.23 -14.97
C TYR A 76 -11.33 -0.96 -13.77
N ASP A 77 -10.69 -2.05 -13.34
CA ASP A 77 -11.13 -2.81 -12.17
C ASP A 77 -11.04 -1.98 -10.86
N ARG A 78 -10.05 -1.06 -10.74
CA ARG A 78 -10.01 -0.09 -9.62
C ARG A 78 -11.25 0.79 -9.61
N LEU A 79 -11.66 1.29 -10.77
CA LEU A 79 -12.86 2.12 -10.92
C LEU A 79 -14.14 1.33 -10.57
N THR A 80 -14.23 0.06 -10.96
CA THR A 80 -15.39 -0.80 -10.58
C THR A 80 -15.48 -1.04 -9.07
N GLN A 81 -14.38 -0.90 -8.36
CA GLN A 81 -14.31 -0.99 -6.89
C GLN A 81 -14.52 0.38 -6.20
N GLY A 82 -14.87 1.42 -6.95
CA GLY A 82 -15.08 2.77 -6.43
C GLY A 82 -13.80 3.53 -6.06
N MET A 83 -12.63 3.06 -6.54
CA MET A 83 -11.36 3.75 -6.33
C MET A 83 -11.07 4.73 -7.46
N GLU A 84 -10.45 5.86 -7.14
CA GLU A 84 -10.03 6.85 -8.13
C GLU A 84 -8.83 6.39 -8.95
N VAL A 85 -8.73 6.91 -10.18
CA VAL A 85 -7.58 6.77 -11.07
C VAL A 85 -7.00 8.14 -11.35
N SER A 86 -5.75 8.36 -10.93
CA SER A 86 -4.95 9.55 -11.22
C SER A 86 -3.69 9.15 -11.99
N ILE A 87 -2.91 10.14 -12.42
CA ILE A 87 -1.61 9.90 -13.07
C ILE A 87 -0.67 9.06 -12.16
N ALA A 88 -0.73 9.27 -10.86
CA ALA A 88 0.09 8.50 -9.92
C ALA A 88 -0.29 7.01 -9.90
N GLU A 89 -1.58 6.69 -10.03
CA GLU A 89 -2.07 5.30 -10.15
C GLU A 89 -1.68 4.67 -11.49
N ILE A 90 -1.67 5.45 -12.58
CA ILE A 90 -1.21 4.97 -13.89
C ILE A 90 0.28 4.63 -13.83
N ASP A 91 1.10 5.56 -13.32
CA ASP A 91 2.54 5.31 -13.16
C ASP A 91 2.82 4.12 -12.23
N SER A 92 1.99 3.93 -11.22
CA SER A 92 2.03 2.77 -10.33
C SER A 92 1.71 1.47 -11.09
N ALA A 93 0.60 1.44 -11.83
CA ALA A 93 0.19 0.28 -12.62
C ALA A 93 1.25 -0.10 -13.67
N LEU A 94 1.85 0.90 -14.32
CA LEU A 94 2.96 0.69 -15.26
C LEU A 94 4.18 0.06 -14.59
N ARG A 95 4.57 0.52 -13.39
CA ARG A 95 5.69 -0.08 -12.63
C ARG A 95 5.39 -1.51 -12.19
N MET A 96 4.16 -1.76 -11.72
CA MET A 96 3.73 -3.09 -11.25
C MET A 96 3.79 -4.10 -12.39
N VAL A 97 3.15 -3.80 -13.53
CA VAL A 97 3.10 -4.72 -14.68
C VAL A 97 4.48 -4.97 -15.28
N ARG A 98 5.34 -3.93 -15.34
CA ARG A 98 6.73 -4.12 -15.80
C ARG A 98 7.56 -4.99 -14.85
N GLY A 99 7.40 -4.81 -13.54
CA GLY A 99 8.09 -5.63 -12.52
C GLY A 99 7.65 -7.10 -12.58
N GLU A 100 6.36 -7.35 -12.68
CA GLU A 100 5.81 -8.71 -12.77
C GLU A 100 6.18 -9.39 -14.10
N ALA A 101 6.20 -8.62 -15.22
CA ALA A 101 6.64 -9.14 -16.53
C ALA A 101 8.12 -9.55 -16.54
N ALA A 102 8.96 -8.91 -15.71
CA ALA A 102 10.36 -9.28 -15.55
C ALA A 102 10.55 -10.57 -14.74
N ASP A 103 9.66 -10.83 -13.76
CA ASP A 103 9.81 -11.97 -12.83
C ASP A 103 9.07 -13.25 -13.27
N ARG A 104 7.92 -13.15 -13.96
CA ARG A 104 7.01 -14.29 -14.16
C ARG A 104 6.42 -14.47 -15.57
N GLY A 105 6.73 -13.58 -16.51
CA GLY A 105 6.04 -13.56 -17.82
C GLY A 105 4.63 -12.96 -17.75
N VAL A 106 4.19 -12.43 -18.88
CA VAL A 106 2.97 -11.58 -18.99
C VAL A 106 1.65 -12.34 -18.75
N GLU A 107 1.66 -13.67 -18.68
CA GLU A 107 0.44 -14.49 -18.65
C GLU A 107 -0.17 -14.72 -17.25
N GLU A 108 0.59 -14.52 -16.18
CA GLU A 108 0.11 -14.68 -14.78
C GLU A 108 -0.40 -13.38 -14.11
N LEU A 109 -0.53 -12.29 -14.84
CA LEU A 109 -0.82 -10.93 -14.32
C LEU A 109 -2.26 -10.72 -13.79
N VAL A 110 -3.10 -11.73 -13.77
CA VAL A 110 -4.50 -11.67 -13.31
C VAL A 110 -4.67 -12.23 -11.89
N GLY A 111 -3.61 -12.28 -11.11
CA GLY A 111 -3.66 -12.66 -9.70
C GLY A 111 -4.26 -11.56 -8.82
N GLY A 112 -5.22 -11.94 -7.97
CA GLY A 112 -6.08 -11.08 -7.16
C GLY A 112 -5.37 -9.87 -6.54
N LYS A 113 -5.98 -8.69 -6.69
CA LYS A 113 -5.46 -7.41 -6.21
C LYS A 113 -5.37 -7.41 -4.69
N LEU A 114 -4.16 -7.19 -4.22
CA LEU A 114 -3.86 -7.00 -2.81
C LEU A 114 -4.34 -5.60 -2.39
N ILE A 115 -5.42 -5.54 -1.62
CA ILE A 115 -5.99 -4.28 -1.10
C ILE A 115 -6.09 -4.39 0.41
N VAL A 116 -5.44 -3.48 1.10
CA VAL A 116 -5.61 -3.28 2.53
C VAL A 116 -6.75 -2.29 2.75
N ARG A 117 -7.81 -2.74 3.38
CA ARG A 117 -9.01 -1.93 3.62
C ARG A 117 -8.97 -1.34 5.02
N THR A 118 -9.07 -0.01 5.09
CA THR A 118 -9.22 0.73 6.33
C THR A 118 -10.52 1.54 6.30
N PRO A 119 -11.02 2.05 7.42
CA PRO A 119 -12.26 2.83 7.45
C PRO A 119 -12.29 4.06 6.53
N LYS A 120 -11.16 4.72 6.32
CA LYS A 120 -11.07 5.90 5.44
C LYS A 120 -10.50 5.62 4.07
N ARG A 121 -9.67 4.58 3.91
CA ARG A 121 -8.91 4.36 2.68
C ARG A 121 -8.85 2.90 2.27
N HIS A 122 -8.77 2.70 0.98
CA HIS A 122 -8.33 1.45 0.36
C HIS A 122 -6.90 1.62 -0.14
N ILE A 123 -5.98 0.87 0.42
CA ILE A 123 -4.55 0.97 0.11
C ILE A 123 -4.17 -0.18 -0.81
N SER A 124 -3.67 0.15 -1.97
CA SER A 124 -3.09 -0.82 -2.91
C SER A 124 -1.60 -0.57 -3.07
N PRO A 125 -0.79 -1.62 -3.29
CA PRO A 125 0.63 -1.46 -3.52
C PRO A 125 0.90 -0.62 -4.78
N ARG A 126 1.89 0.26 -4.72
CA ARG A 126 2.31 1.14 -5.83
C ARG A 126 3.62 0.70 -6.47
N SER A 127 4.20 -0.40 -6.00
CA SER A 127 5.40 -1.01 -6.55
C SER A 127 5.45 -2.50 -6.20
N PRO A 128 6.23 -3.32 -6.95
CA PRO A 128 6.43 -4.73 -6.62
C PRO A 128 6.97 -4.95 -5.20
N GLY A 129 7.89 -4.10 -4.74
CA GLY A 129 8.40 -4.16 -3.36
C GLY A 129 7.32 -3.93 -2.30
N GLN A 130 6.39 -2.97 -2.52
CA GLN A 130 5.24 -2.78 -1.64
C GLN A 130 4.28 -3.97 -1.67
N GLN A 131 4.08 -4.58 -2.84
CA GLN A 131 3.26 -5.79 -2.96
C GLN A 131 3.84 -6.95 -2.15
N CYS A 132 5.14 -7.20 -2.30
CA CYS A 132 5.86 -8.21 -1.52
C CYS A 132 5.76 -7.92 -0.01
N TYR A 133 5.94 -6.67 0.39
CA TYR A 133 5.85 -6.25 1.78
C TYR A 133 4.44 -6.44 2.37
N ILE A 134 3.38 -6.04 1.67
CA ILE A 134 2.00 -6.26 2.13
C ILE A 134 1.71 -7.77 2.27
N ARG A 135 2.15 -8.62 1.34
CA ARG A 135 2.03 -10.09 1.48
C ARG A 135 2.76 -10.59 2.72
N ALA A 136 4.00 -10.13 2.93
CA ALA A 136 4.76 -10.51 4.12
C ALA A 136 4.05 -10.11 5.43
N LEU A 137 3.44 -8.92 5.48
CA LEU A 137 2.64 -8.44 6.62
C LEU A 137 1.38 -9.30 6.86
N MET A 138 0.79 -9.85 5.80
CA MET A 138 -0.40 -10.70 5.90
C MET A 138 -0.07 -12.12 6.36
N ASP A 139 1.04 -12.68 5.88
CA ASP A 139 1.31 -14.11 5.96
C ASP A 139 2.21 -14.47 7.15
N ASN A 140 2.95 -13.51 7.72
CA ASN A 140 3.94 -13.79 8.77
C ASN A 140 3.60 -13.13 10.11
N GLU A 141 4.00 -13.78 11.20
CA GLU A 141 3.90 -13.24 12.57
C GLU A 141 4.98 -12.18 12.84
N LEU A 142 6.14 -12.31 12.22
CA LEU A 142 7.26 -11.35 12.31
C LEU A 142 7.74 -10.94 10.92
N THR A 143 7.71 -9.64 10.66
CA THR A 143 8.14 -9.06 9.38
C THR A 143 9.16 -7.96 9.60
N PHE A 144 10.25 -7.99 8.84
CA PHE A 144 11.25 -6.91 8.80
C PHE A 144 11.09 -6.11 7.50
N GLY A 145 10.78 -4.82 7.64
CA GLY A 145 10.61 -3.89 6.53
C GLY A 145 11.89 -3.10 6.24
N LEU A 146 12.79 -3.64 5.42
CA LEU A 146 14.03 -2.96 5.03
C LEU A 146 13.86 -2.15 3.74
N GLY A 147 14.38 -0.93 3.73
CA GLY A 147 14.35 -0.10 2.52
C GLY A 147 14.55 1.38 2.80
N PRO A 148 14.77 2.20 1.74
CA PRO A 148 14.98 3.64 1.87
C PRO A 148 13.81 4.38 2.51
N ALA A 149 14.08 5.60 3.02
CA ALA A 149 13.02 6.49 3.48
C ALA A 149 12.03 6.83 2.34
N GLY A 150 10.77 7.13 2.69
CA GLY A 150 9.74 7.50 1.72
C GLY A 150 9.15 6.36 0.89
N THR A 151 9.52 5.10 1.13
CA THR A 151 8.98 3.93 0.40
C THR A 151 7.63 3.44 0.95
N GLY A 152 7.12 4.04 2.03
CA GLY A 152 5.81 3.73 2.59
C GLY A 152 5.78 2.58 3.61
N LYS A 153 6.92 2.15 4.15
CA LYS A 153 7.00 1.02 5.10
C LYS A 153 6.07 1.22 6.30
N THR A 154 6.25 2.30 7.04
CA THR A 154 5.44 2.64 8.23
C THR A 154 3.96 2.80 7.86
N TYR A 155 3.67 3.51 6.76
CA TYR A 155 2.31 3.73 6.29
C TYR A 155 1.56 2.43 5.98
N LEU A 156 2.20 1.51 5.25
CA LEU A 156 1.62 0.21 4.91
C LEU A 156 1.46 -0.70 6.14
N ALA A 157 2.42 -0.67 7.07
CA ALA A 157 2.33 -1.41 8.33
C ALA A 157 1.16 -0.91 9.20
N VAL A 158 1.00 0.42 9.35
CA VAL A 158 -0.14 1.02 10.07
C VAL A 158 -1.46 0.71 9.38
N GLY A 159 -1.53 0.79 8.05
CA GLY A 159 -2.71 0.41 7.29
C GLY A 159 -3.11 -1.05 7.52
N MET A 160 -2.15 -1.97 7.53
CA MET A 160 -2.40 -3.38 7.84
C MET A 160 -2.86 -3.57 9.28
N ALA A 161 -2.23 -2.92 10.25
CA ALA A 161 -2.62 -2.97 11.65
C ALA A 161 -4.07 -2.51 11.86
N VAL A 162 -4.44 -1.36 11.25
CA VAL A 162 -5.81 -0.82 11.28
C VAL A 162 -6.80 -1.79 10.64
N SER A 163 -6.46 -2.38 9.49
CA SER A 163 -7.30 -3.38 8.82
C SER A 163 -7.55 -4.60 9.70
N MET A 164 -6.52 -5.10 10.37
CA MET A 164 -6.63 -6.26 11.25
C MET A 164 -7.40 -5.95 12.55
N LEU A 165 -7.23 -4.76 13.12
CA LEU A 165 -8.00 -4.31 14.28
C LEU A 165 -9.49 -4.16 13.92
N THR A 166 -9.80 -3.52 12.79
CA THR A 166 -11.20 -3.30 12.38
C THR A 166 -11.91 -4.56 11.94
N SER A 167 -11.19 -5.57 11.46
CA SER A 167 -11.75 -6.90 11.16
C SER A 167 -11.84 -7.82 12.38
N GLY A 168 -11.33 -7.42 13.53
CA GLY A 168 -11.29 -8.25 14.75
C GLY A 168 -10.25 -9.38 14.70
N ALA A 169 -9.27 -9.30 13.79
CA ALA A 169 -8.17 -10.27 13.73
C ALA A 169 -7.14 -10.06 14.84
N VAL A 170 -7.08 -8.85 15.40
CA VAL A 170 -6.33 -8.51 16.63
C VAL A 170 -7.19 -7.63 17.52
N ASP A 171 -6.92 -7.63 18.83
CA ASP A 171 -7.66 -6.83 19.81
C ASP A 171 -7.05 -5.44 20.01
N ARG A 172 -5.78 -5.27 19.69
CA ARG A 172 -5.06 -4.00 19.89
C ARG A 172 -3.93 -3.77 18.89
N ILE A 173 -3.59 -2.50 18.73
CA ILE A 173 -2.40 -2.04 18.00
C ILE A 173 -1.43 -1.42 19.02
N VAL A 174 -0.15 -1.78 18.93
CA VAL A 174 0.93 -1.16 19.72
C VAL A 174 1.92 -0.56 18.74
N LEU A 175 1.99 0.76 18.71
CA LEU A 175 2.93 1.52 17.89
C LEU A 175 4.07 2.00 18.78
N SER A 176 5.28 1.61 18.43
CA SER A 176 6.45 1.94 19.21
C SER A 176 7.58 2.45 18.34
N ARG A 177 8.38 3.33 18.92
CA ARG A 177 9.59 3.86 18.30
C ARG A 177 10.68 4.01 19.35
N PRO A 178 11.95 3.76 19.03
CA PRO A 178 13.07 4.11 19.92
C PRO A 178 13.03 5.62 20.22
N ALA A 179 13.11 5.99 21.47
CA ALA A 179 12.92 7.38 21.90
C ALA A 179 14.08 8.34 21.57
N VAL A 180 15.15 7.85 20.91
CA VAL A 180 16.35 8.65 20.61
C VAL A 180 16.77 8.38 19.19
N GLU A 181 16.70 9.38 18.32
CA GLU A 181 17.42 9.37 17.05
C GLU A 181 18.92 9.60 17.29
N ALA A 182 19.74 9.05 16.40
CA ALA A 182 21.19 9.06 16.54
C ALA A 182 21.73 10.48 16.80
N GLY A 183 22.15 10.76 18.05
CA GLY A 183 22.83 11.98 18.44
C GLY A 183 22.02 13.02 19.21
N GLU A 184 20.70 12.93 19.30
CA GLU A 184 19.90 13.87 20.07
C GLU A 184 19.71 13.40 21.52
N ARG A 185 20.06 14.27 22.48
CA ARG A 185 19.81 14.02 23.90
C ARG A 185 18.46 14.62 24.27
N LEU A 186 17.51 13.78 24.69
CA LEU A 186 16.18 14.19 25.22
C LEU A 186 16.24 15.31 26.28
N GLY A 187 17.41 15.56 26.86
CA GLY A 187 17.61 16.59 27.87
C GLY A 187 17.51 18.05 27.38
N PHE A 188 17.55 18.30 26.06
CA PHE A 188 17.51 19.67 25.52
C PHE A 188 16.11 20.17 25.14
N LEU A 189 15.08 19.30 25.13
CA LEU A 189 13.71 19.72 24.82
C LEU A 189 13.03 20.19 26.12
N PRO A 190 12.30 21.33 26.09
CA PRO A 190 11.51 21.80 27.23
C PRO A 190 10.27 20.91 27.42
N GLY A 191 9.79 20.81 28.66
CA GLY A 191 8.59 20.05 29.00
C GLY A 191 8.85 18.76 29.78
N ASP A 192 7.78 18.04 30.10
CA ASP A 192 7.86 16.74 30.76
C ASP A 192 8.32 15.62 29.79
N MET A 193 8.44 14.38 30.28
CA MET A 193 8.91 13.26 29.46
C MET A 193 7.95 12.99 28.28
N ARG A 194 6.65 13.22 28.40
CA ARG A 194 5.65 13.03 27.34
C ARG A 194 5.80 14.09 26.26
N ASP A 195 5.90 15.36 26.65
CA ASP A 195 6.08 16.49 25.74
C ASP A 195 7.34 16.34 24.87
N LYS A 196 8.39 15.74 25.42
CA LYS A 196 9.67 15.50 24.73
C LYS A 196 9.62 14.34 23.73
N ILE A 197 8.74 13.37 23.93
CA ILE A 197 8.62 12.17 23.10
C ILE A 197 7.57 12.34 22.01
N ASP A 198 6.55 13.15 22.25
CA ASP A 198 5.42 13.34 21.33
C ASP A 198 5.82 13.72 19.89
N PRO A 199 6.80 14.61 19.65
CA PRO A 199 7.24 14.93 18.30
C PRO A 199 7.76 13.72 17.51
N PHE A 200 8.41 12.78 18.18
CA PHE A 200 8.95 11.57 17.53
C PHE A 200 7.88 10.55 17.19
N LEU A 201 6.73 10.59 17.87
CA LEU A 201 5.61 9.69 17.63
C LEU A 201 4.59 10.27 16.63
N ARG A 202 4.70 11.55 16.29
CA ARG A 202 3.76 12.26 15.40
C ARG A 202 3.52 11.53 14.06
N PRO A 203 4.54 10.99 13.36
CA PRO A 203 4.30 10.27 12.10
C PRO A 203 3.39 9.04 12.25
N LEU A 204 3.38 8.40 13.41
CA LEU A 204 2.51 7.26 13.70
C LEU A 204 1.06 7.72 13.92
N TYR A 205 0.85 8.83 14.63
CA TYR A 205 -0.48 9.45 14.78
C TYR A 205 -1.02 9.92 13.44
N ASP A 206 -0.20 10.60 12.64
CA ASP A 206 -0.59 11.08 11.31
C ASP A 206 -1.07 9.92 10.41
N ALA A 207 -0.35 8.78 10.43
CA ALA A 207 -0.75 7.58 9.72
C ALA A 207 -2.08 7.01 10.22
N LEU A 208 -2.32 6.97 11.54
CA LEU A 208 -3.59 6.52 12.12
C LEU A 208 -4.77 7.41 11.68
N TYR A 209 -4.62 8.73 11.76
CA TYR A 209 -5.65 9.70 11.37
C TYR A 209 -5.92 9.70 9.85
N ASP A 210 -4.95 9.30 9.05
CA ASP A 210 -5.16 9.09 7.62
C ASP A 210 -5.95 7.81 7.31
N MET A 211 -5.87 6.79 8.17
CA MET A 211 -6.52 5.48 8.01
C MET A 211 -7.91 5.39 8.64
N MET A 212 -8.16 6.16 9.70
CA MET A 212 -9.43 6.11 10.46
C MET A 212 -9.98 7.52 10.73
N PRO A 213 -11.31 7.69 10.89
CA PRO A 213 -11.91 8.91 11.39
C PRO A 213 -11.32 9.32 12.76
N THR A 214 -11.13 10.62 12.96
CA THR A 214 -10.48 11.18 14.17
C THR A 214 -11.16 10.71 15.46
N ASP A 215 -12.48 10.75 15.50
CA ASP A 215 -13.29 10.29 16.65
C ASP A 215 -13.09 8.81 16.98
N GLN A 216 -12.81 7.98 15.99
CA GLN A 216 -12.50 6.56 16.19
C GLN A 216 -11.07 6.36 16.70
N VAL A 217 -10.10 7.12 16.20
CA VAL A 217 -8.71 7.07 16.69
C VAL A 217 -8.67 7.47 18.15
N ASP A 218 -9.27 8.63 18.50
CA ASP A 218 -9.25 9.18 19.85
C ASP A 218 -9.89 8.19 20.85
N ARG A 219 -11.07 7.65 20.52
CA ARG A 219 -11.76 6.66 21.36
C ARG A 219 -10.92 5.41 21.57
N ARG A 220 -10.22 4.91 20.55
CA ARG A 220 -9.40 3.71 20.64
C ARG A 220 -8.08 3.95 21.38
N LEU A 221 -7.55 5.16 21.34
CA LEU A 221 -6.43 5.59 22.19
C LEU A 221 -6.85 5.67 23.66
N GLU A 222 -8.02 6.22 23.95
CA GLU A 222 -8.58 6.31 25.31
C GLU A 222 -8.91 4.92 25.89
N SER A 223 -9.46 4.01 25.08
CA SER A 223 -9.77 2.64 25.50
C SER A 223 -8.54 1.74 25.64
N GLY A 224 -7.39 2.15 25.07
CA GLY A 224 -6.18 1.33 25.03
C GLY A 224 -6.17 0.25 23.95
N GLU A 225 -7.15 0.25 23.03
CA GLU A 225 -7.10 -0.59 21.82
C GLU A 225 -5.97 -0.16 20.88
N ILE A 226 -5.61 1.13 20.88
CA ILE A 226 -4.43 1.66 20.22
C ILE A 226 -3.53 2.29 21.28
N GLU A 227 -2.29 1.87 21.30
CA GLU A 227 -1.25 2.42 22.17
C GLU A 227 -0.10 2.94 21.33
N VAL A 228 0.31 4.19 21.56
CA VAL A 228 1.49 4.77 20.95
C VAL A 228 2.47 5.11 22.07
N ALA A 229 3.60 4.42 22.12
CA ALA A 229 4.52 4.54 23.24
C ALA A 229 5.98 4.29 22.83
N PRO A 230 6.95 4.91 23.55
CA PRO A 230 8.36 4.61 23.37
C PRO A 230 8.67 3.14 23.65
N LEU A 231 9.69 2.60 22.96
CA LEU A 231 10.10 1.21 23.08
C LEU A 231 10.36 0.76 24.55
N ALA A 232 10.84 1.65 25.39
CA ALA A 232 11.11 1.36 26.81
C ALA A 232 9.85 0.90 27.59
N PHE A 233 8.66 1.34 27.18
CA PHE A 233 7.39 1.00 27.83
C PHE A 233 6.89 -0.41 27.50
N MET A 234 7.53 -1.12 26.56
CA MET A 234 7.24 -2.52 26.26
C MET A 234 7.90 -3.49 27.24
N ARG A 235 8.83 -3.02 28.07
CA ARG A 235 9.60 -3.88 28.99
C ARG A 235 8.69 -4.57 30.02
N GLY A 236 8.89 -5.89 30.20
CA GLY A 236 8.14 -6.70 31.16
C GLY A 236 6.70 -7.05 30.74
N ARG A 237 6.30 -6.67 29.54
CA ARG A 237 4.96 -6.98 29.01
C ARG A 237 4.98 -8.21 28.11
N THR A 238 3.85 -8.88 27.99
CA THR A 238 3.56 -9.85 26.92
C THR A 238 2.44 -9.27 26.07
N LEU A 239 2.68 -9.15 24.78
CA LEU A 239 1.74 -8.55 23.84
C LEU A 239 1.01 -9.67 23.09
N SER A 240 -0.15 -10.07 23.61
CA SER A 240 -1.02 -11.09 23.00
C SER A 240 -2.18 -10.44 22.27
N ASN A 241 -2.69 -11.11 21.22
CA ASN A 241 -3.75 -10.63 20.32
C ASN A 241 -3.47 -9.21 19.80
N ALA A 242 -2.21 -8.90 19.49
CA ALA A 242 -1.77 -7.55 19.18
C ALA A 242 -1.06 -7.46 17.84
N TYR A 243 -1.26 -6.34 17.16
CA TYR A 243 -0.42 -5.94 16.04
C TYR A 243 0.59 -4.90 16.51
N VAL A 244 1.86 -5.26 16.53
CA VAL A 244 2.95 -4.45 17.07
C VAL A 244 3.78 -3.87 15.93
N ILE A 245 4.02 -2.57 15.93
CA ILE A 245 4.91 -1.91 14.99
C ILE A 245 6.05 -1.25 15.76
N LEU A 246 7.27 -1.66 15.47
CA LEU A 246 8.48 -1.00 15.94
C LEU A 246 9.07 -0.19 14.79
N ASP A 247 8.68 1.07 14.72
CA ASP A 247 9.13 1.99 13.67
C ASP A 247 10.54 2.52 13.97
N GLU A 248 11.32 2.84 12.91
CA GLU A 248 12.70 3.31 12.98
C GLU A 248 13.62 2.43 13.86
N ALA A 249 13.42 1.12 13.75
CA ALA A 249 14.08 0.10 14.57
C ALA A 249 15.62 0.11 14.47
N GLN A 250 16.19 0.69 13.40
CA GLN A 250 17.65 0.88 13.27
C GLN A 250 18.25 1.77 14.37
N ASN A 251 17.41 2.58 15.03
CA ASN A 251 17.84 3.43 16.16
C ASN A 251 17.82 2.68 17.51
N ALA A 252 17.33 1.42 17.53
CA ALA A 252 17.37 0.59 18.74
C ALA A 252 18.72 -0.08 18.94
N THR A 253 19.16 -0.19 20.19
CA THR A 253 20.31 -1.03 20.54
C THR A 253 19.94 -2.52 20.42
N SER A 254 20.95 -3.40 20.29
CA SER A 254 20.73 -4.85 20.26
C SER A 254 19.97 -5.36 21.50
N VAL A 255 20.20 -4.75 22.66
CA VAL A 255 19.48 -5.09 23.90
C VAL A 255 18.02 -4.70 23.82
N GLN A 256 17.71 -3.51 23.31
CA GLN A 256 16.36 -3.03 23.11
C GLN A 256 15.61 -3.87 22.06
N MET A 257 16.28 -4.22 20.96
CA MET A 257 15.73 -5.09 19.93
C MET A 257 15.40 -6.48 20.50
N LYS A 258 16.33 -7.09 21.20
CA LYS A 258 16.10 -8.38 21.88
C LYS A 258 14.93 -8.29 22.86
N MET A 259 14.85 -7.22 23.63
CA MET A 259 13.75 -6.98 24.55
C MET A 259 12.42 -6.89 23.80
N ALA A 260 12.32 -6.15 22.69
CA ALA A 260 11.10 -6.01 21.89
C ALA A 260 10.64 -7.33 21.28
N LEU A 261 11.54 -8.04 20.59
CA LEU A 261 11.24 -9.31 19.92
C LEU A 261 10.73 -10.38 20.89
N THR A 262 11.18 -10.36 22.15
CA THR A 262 10.71 -11.30 23.18
C THR A 262 9.37 -10.91 23.82
N ARG A 263 8.72 -9.84 23.35
CA ARG A 263 7.39 -9.41 23.84
C ARG A 263 6.24 -10.00 23.05
N ILE A 264 6.50 -10.56 21.87
CA ILE A 264 5.47 -11.18 21.05
C ILE A 264 4.80 -12.31 21.84
N GLY A 265 3.48 -12.19 22.01
CA GLY A 265 2.65 -13.19 22.65
C GLY A 265 1.80 -13.94 21.62
N GLU A 266 0.89 -14.76 22.13
CA GLU A 266 0.00 -15.57 21.31
C GLU A 266 -0.90 -14.70 20.42
N ASN A 267 -1.18 -15.16 19.20
CA ASN A 267 -2.01 -14.49 18.18
C ASN A 267 -1.55 -13.06 17.84
N SER A 268 -0.26 -12.77 17.96
CA SER A 268 0.26 -11.45 17.70
C SER A 268 1.14 -11.41 16.47
N ARG A 269 1.23 -10.22 15.88
CA ARG A 269 2.13 -9.92 14.77
C ARG A 269 3.04 -8.76 15.14
N MET A 270 4.27 -8.81 14.68
CA MET A 270 5.23 -7.74 14.87
C MET A 270 5.88 -7.34 13.55
N VAL A 271 5.97 -6.04 13.34
CA VAL A 271 6.67 -5.42 12.21
C VAL A 271 7.80 -4.56 12.74
N VAL A 272 8.98 -4.73 12.14
CA VAL A 272 10.22 -4.07 12.54
C VAL A 272 10.83 -3.33 11.35
#